data_3a1856b898fe42e9c5c0870997d56c33
#
_entry.id   3a1856b898fe42e9c5c0870997d56c33
#
_cell.length_a   1.000
_cell.length_b   1.000
_cell.length_c   1.000
_cell.angle_alpha   90.00
_cell.angle_beta   90.00
_cell.angle_gamma   90.00
#
_symmetry.space_group_name_H-M   'P 1'
#
loop_
_entity.id
_entity.type
_entity.pdbx_description
1 polymer ?
#
loop_
_entity_poly.entity_id
_entity_poly.type
_entity_poly.pdbx_seq_one_letter_code
_entity_poly.pdbx_strand_id
1 'polypeptide(L)'
;MRVGLVANAYNEARFLPKFLKHIPDWVEEKLVLITDPPWYGDKLEDDGSKVLAENAGAIVLKFPWPNEHDQRNAGQSYFADYDWVLTIEPDEFLSNDDWRKLHDFLLTADKPAYAVKQHVLWGKGYESDPPEDFVPIIVTRPTVEFTEKRNVNSNWTTLPDDIKIWHFAWARSDEEIWKKISHYSHAVDFDIKDWYENVWLARKTENVHPTTPEAIPRLIKAKLPPELEALNLWPK
;
A
#
# COMPACT_ATOMS: atom_id res chain seq x y z
N MET A 1 22.13 9.69 5.76
CA MET A 1 21.01 8.72 5.95
C MET A 1 20.59 8.23 4.58
N ARG A 2 20.75 6.94 4.32
CA ARG A 2 20.35 6.28 3.07
C ARG A 2 18.99 5.63 3.25
N VAL A 3 18.04 5.95 2.39
CA VAL A 3 16.66 5.42 2.46
C VAL A 3 16.30 4.79 1.13
N GLY A 4 15.89 3.52 1.17
CA GLY A 4 15.33 2.79 0.04
C GLY A 4 13.82 2.62 0.17
N LEU A 5 13.12 2.43 -0.95
CA LEU A 5 11.69 2.14 -0.96
C LEU A 5 11.40 0.85 -1.71
N VAL A 6 10.62 -0.01 -1.08
CA VAL A 6 10.06 -1.25 -1.65
C VAL A 6 8.56 -1.07 -1.86
N ALA A 7 8.08 -1.39 -3.05
CA ALA A 7 6.65 -1.48 -3.35
C ALA A 7 6.34 -2.85 -3.96
N ASN A 8 5.44 -3.60 -3.34
CA ASN A 8 4.90 -4.82 -3.92
C ASN A 8 3.80 -4.48 -4.91
N ALA A 9 3.79 -5.13 -6.06
CA ALA A 9 2.82 -4.85 -7.11
C ALA A 9 2.35 -6.13 -7.82
N TYR A 10 1.08 -6.13 -8.23
CA TYR A 10 0.50 -7.04 -9.20
C TYR A 10 -0.60 -6.31 -9.96
N ASN A 11 -0.37 -6.04 -11.27
CA ASN A 11 -1.30 -5.28 -12.11
C ASN A 11 -1.71 -3.92 -11.51
N GLU A 12 -0.71 -3.07 -11.22
CA GLU A 12 -0.87 -1.75 -10.61
C GLU A 12 -0.52 -0.60 -11.58
N ALA A 13 -0.66 -0.81 -12.89
CA ALA A 13 -0.34 0.18 -13.93
C ALA A 13 -1.00 1.54 -13.72
N ARG A 14 -2.18 1.56 -13.09
CA ARG A 14 -2.92 2.78 -12.78
C ARG A 14 -2.22 3.69 -11.77
N PHE A 15 -1.66 3.11 -10.72
CA PHE A 15 -1.06 3.85 -9.60
C PHE A 15 0.44 4.05 -9.76
N LEU A 16 1.17 3.03 -10.21
CA LEU A 16 2.64 2.98 -10.23
C LEU A 16 3.30 4.24 -10.80
N PRO A 17 2.95 4.78 -11.98
CA PRO A 17 3.64 5.94 -12.52
C PRO A 17 3.47 7.20 -11.66
N LYS A 18 2.27 7.38 -11.07
CA LYS A 18 1.97 8.52 -10.22
C LYS A 18 2.62 8.37 -8.85
N PHE A 19 2.58 7.17 -8.29
CA PHE A 19 3.22 6.81 -7.04
C PHE A 19 4.74 7.07 -7.12
N LEU A 20 5.43 6.48 -8.09
CA LEU A 20 6.88 6.60 -8.24
C LEU A 20 7.34 8.03 -8.48
N LYS A 21 6.55 8.82 -9.22
CA LYS A 21 6.82 10.24 -9.45
C LYS A 21 6.59 11.11 -8.20
N HIS A 22 5.72 10.66 -7.30
CA HIS A 22 5.38 11.39 -6.07
C HIS A 22 6.37 11.14 -4.92
N ILE A 23 7.23 10.11 -5.03
CA ILE A 23 8.27 9.80 -4.04
C ILE A 23 9.35 10.89 -4.10
N PRO A 24 9.71 11.51 -2.97
CA PRO A 24 10.70 12.60 -2.93
C PRO A 24 12.13 12.11 -3.20
N ASP A 25 12.99 13.03 -3.63
CA ASP A 25 14.38 12.74 -4.04
C ASP A 25 15.29 12.26 -2.90
N TRP A 26 14.92 12.47 -1.62
CA TRP A 26 15.69 11.96 -0.50
C TRP A 26 15.54 10.43 -0.31
N VAL A 27 14.60 9.80 -0.98
CA VAL A 27 14.53 8.34 -1.16
C VAL A 27 15.46 7.99 -2.31
N GLU A 28 16.61 7.42 -2.00
CA GLU A 28 17.71 7.24 -2.97
C GLU A 28 17.36 6.25 -4.08
N GLU A 29 16.67 5.16 -3.74
CA GLU A 29 16.37 4.10 -4.70
C GLU A 29 14.98 3.52 -4.47
N LYS A 30 14.30 3.17 -5.56
CA LYS A 30 12.94 2.64 -5.60
C LYS A 30 12.96 1.26 -6.24
N LEU A 31 12.55 0.26 -5.47
CA LEU A 31 12.45 -1.13 -5.89
C LEU A 31 10.98 -1.54 -5.98
N VAL A 32 10.54 -1.95 -7.15
CA VAL A 32 9.20 -2.52 -7.35
C VAL A 32 9.33 -4.03 -7.51
N LEU A 33 8.66 -4.76 -6.63
CA LEU A 33 8.62 -6.22 -6.63
C LEU A 33 7.29 -6.67 -7.23
N ILE A 34 7.33 -7.27 -8.42
CA ILE A 34 6.13 -7.76 -9.11
C ILE A 34 6.05 -9.27 -8.92
N THR A 35 5.00 -9.73 -8.22
CA THR A 35 4.71 -11.17 -8.15
C THR A 35 4.13 -11.65 -9.49
N ASP A 36 4.59 -12.80 -9.99
CA ASP A 36 4.06 -13.43 -11.20
C ASP A 36 4.35 -14.95 -11.16
N PRO A 37 3.35 -15.80 -11.02
CA PRO A 37 1.90 -15.49 -10.96
C PRO A 37 1.46 -14.77 -9.67
N PRO A 38 0.19 -14.33 -9.56
CA PRO A 38 -0.35 -13.77 -8.32
C PRO A 38 -0.36 -14.81 -7.20
N TRP A 39 -0.48 -14.37 -5.95
CA TRP A 39 -0.56 -15.29 -4.80
C TRP A 39 -1.84 -16.13 -4.82
N TYR A 40 -2.93 -15.58 -5.35
CA TYR A 40 -4.24 -16.22 -5.47
C TYR A 40 -4.84 -15.98 -6.85
N GLY A 41 -5.80 -16.86 -7.24
CA GLY A 41 -6.51 -16.76 -8.51
C GLY A 41 -5.66 -17.08 -9.74
N ASP A 42 -6.29 -16.97 -10.88
CA ASP A 42 -5.63 -17.19 -12.17
C ASP A 42 -4.78 -15.97 -12.57
N LYS A 43 -3.73 -16.24 -13.34
CA LYS A 43 -2.91 -15.15 -13.87
C LYS A 43 -3.73 -14.24 -14.80
N LEU A 44 -3.72 -12.95 -14.50
CA LEU A 44 -4.30 -11.92 -15.36
C LEU A 44 -3.36 -11.55 -16.52
N GLU A 45 -3.92 -10.91 -17.56
CA GLU A 45 -3.12 -10.26 -18.58
C GLU A 45 -2.21 -9.20 -17.95
N ASP A 46 -0.99 -9.10 -18.49
CA ASP A 46 0.00 -8.09 -18.07
C ASP A 46 -0.54 -6.69 -18.44
N ASP A 47 -0.70 -5.83 -17.45
CA ASP A 47 -1.19 -4.46 -17.63
C ASP A 47 -0.07 -3.45 -17.96
N GLY A 48 1.16 -3.93 -18.12
CA GLY A 48 2.33 -3.10 -18.39
C GLY A 48 2.98 -2.48 -17.15
N SER A 49 2.57 -2.86 -15.95
CA SER A 49 3.13 -2.35 -14.68
C SER A 49 4.65 -2.34 -14.65
N LYS A 50 5.30 -3.42 -15.14
CA LYS A 50 6.77 -3.51 -15.20
C LYS A 50 7.38 -2.37 -16.01
N VAL A 51 6.95 -2.21 -17.25
CA VAL A 51 7.48 -1.19 -18.17
C VAL A 51 7.22 0.21 -17.65
N LEU A 52 6.06 0.44 -17.05
CA LEU A 52 5.70 1.73 -16.47
C LEU A 52 6.58 2.08 -15.26
N ALA A 53 6.89 1.10 -14.42
CA ALA A 53 7.79 1.31 -13.26
C ALA A 53 9.23 1.58 -13.71
N GLU A 54 9.76 0.81 -14.66
CA GLU A 54 11.09 1.03 -15.24
C GLU A 54 11.20 2.42 -15.90
N ASN A 55 10.20 2.83 -16.66
CA ASN A 55 10.15 4.17 -17.26
C ASN A 55 10.05 5.31 -16.25
N ALA A 56 9.55 5.03 -15.05
CA ALA A 56 9.52 5.97 -13.92
C ALA A 56 10.81 5.95 -13.08
N GLY A 57 11.83 5.20 -13.51
CA GLY A 57 13.15 5.15 -12.87
C GLY A 57 13.25 4.19 -11.69
N ALA A 58 12.31 3.27 -11.52
CA ALA A 58 12.40 2.22 -10.50
C ALA A 58 13.18 1.01 -11.02
N ILE A 59 13.86 0.32 -10.11
CA ILE A 59 14.36 -1.04 -10.36
C ILE A 59 13.18 -1.99 -10.21
N VAL A 60 13.03 -2.95 -11.13
CA VAL A 60 11.93 -3.91 -11.09
C VAL A 60 12.46 -5.33 -11.02
N LEU A 61 12.02 -6.07 -10.01
CA LEU A 61 12.23 -7.51 -9.92
C LEU A 61 10.87 -8.21 -10.07
N LYS A 62 10.80 -9.15 -11.02
CA LYS A 62 9.61 -9.97 -11.26
C LYS A 62 9.94 -11.42 -10.93
N PHE A 63 9.21 -12.00 -9.95
CA PHE A 63 9.49 -13.34 -9.46
C PHE A 63 8.23 -14.00 -8.86
N PRO A 64 8.10 -15.34 -8.86
CA PRO A 64 6.98 -16.04 -8.24
C PRO A 64 7.21 -16.21 -6.72
N TRP A 65 7.09 -15.11 -5.94
CA TRP A 65 7.16 -15.23 -4.48
C TRP A 65 5.99 -16.08 -3.96
N PRO A 66 6.25 -16.98 -3.00
CA PRO A 66 5.21 -17.88 -2.50
C PRO A 66 4.15 -17.14 -1.66
N ASN A 67 4.51 -15.99 -1.11
CA ASN A 67 3.64 -15.16 -0.28
C ASN A 67 4.15 -13.72 -0.18
N GLU A 68 3.35 -12.90 0.47
CA GLU A 68 3.56 -11.46 0.63
C GLU A 68 4.78 -11.10 1.49
N HIS A 69 5.02 -11.84 2.58
CA HIS A 69 6.14 -11.54 3.48
C HIS A 69 7.49 -11.94 2.87
N ASP A 70 7.57 -13.04 2.14
CA ASP A 70 8.80 -13.41 1.41
C ASP A 70 9.15 -12.36 0.35
N GLN A 71 8.15 -11.81 -0.34
CA GLN A 71 8.34 -10.71 -1.28
C GLN A 71 8.90 -9.46 -0.58
N ARG A 72 8.37 -9.06 0.58
CA ARG A 72 8.90 -7.94 1.36
C ARG A 72 10.30 -8.20 1.88
N ASN A 73 10.58 -9.40 2.36
CA ASN A 73 11.91 -9.78 2.86
C ASN A 73 12.98 -9.78 1.75
N ALA A 74 12.60 -10.09 0.51
CA ALA A 74 13.48 -9.90 -0.64
C ALA A 74 13.86 -8.42 -0.82
N GLY A 75 12.91 -7.50 -0.62
CA GLY A 75 13.17 -6.06 -0.63
C GLY A 75 14.07 -5.60 0.52
N GLN A 76 13.87 -6.11 1.74
CA GLN A 76 14.76 -5.86 2.88
C GLN A 76 16.20 -6.28 2.56
N SER A 77 16.36 -7.49 2.01
CA SER A 77 17.67 -8.03 1.64
C SER A 77 18.35 -7.19 0.55
N TYR A 78 17.58 -6.66 -0.40
CA TYR A 78 18.10 -5.79 -1.46
C TYR A 78 18.71 -4.50 -0.88
N PHE A 79 18.09 -3.94 0.16
CA PHE A 79 18.54 -2.70 0.83
C PHE A 79 19.37 -2.93 2.09
N ALA A 80 20.09 -4.06 2.19
CA ALA A 80 20.84 -4.44 3.40
C ALA A 80 21.84 -3.38 3.92
N ASP A 81 22.38 -2.55 3.01
CA ASP A 81 23.36 -1.51 3.32
C ASP A 81 22.73 -0.12 3.53
N TYR A 82 21.40 -0.02 3.61
CA TYR A 82 20.68 1.23 3.83
C TYR A 82 20.41 1.45 5.33
N ASP A 83 20.15 2.71 5.70
CA ASP A 83 19.75 3.04 7.07
C ASP A 83 18.28 2.66 7.32
N TRP A 84 17.43 2.91 6.33
CA TRP A 84 15.98 2.66 6.39
C TRP A 84 15.43 2.08 5.09
N VAL A 85 14.43 1.23 5.24
CA VAL A 85 13.60 0.72 4.13
C VAL A 85 12.16 1.15 4.36
N LEU A 86 11.61 1.84 3.39
CA LEU A 86 10.18 2.17 3.35
C LEU A 86 9.44 1.09 2.56
N THR A 87 8.42 0.49 3.16
CA THR A 87 7.54 -0.49 2.51
C THR A 87 6.19 0.17 2.29
N ILE A 88 5.99 0.72 1.09
CA ILE A 88 4.79 1.50 0.73
C ILE A 88 4.26 0.94 -0.59
N GLU A 89 2.98 0.56 -0.61
CA GLU A 89 2.36 -0.03 -1.79
C GLU A 89 1.98 1.04 -2.84
N PRO A 90 1.82 0.66 -4.13
CA PRO A 90 1.56 1.63 -5.20
C PRO A 90 0.27 2.44 -5.04
N ASP A 91 -0.70 1.94 -4.27
CA ASP A 91 -1.96 2.63 -3.96
C ASP A 91 -1.96 3.36 -2.61
N GLU A 92 -0.78 3.52 -1.99
CA GLU A 92 -0.56 4.26 -0.74
C GLU A 92 0.23 5.54 -0.99
N PHE A 93 -0.27 6.67 -0.55
CA PHE A 93 0.34 7.98 -0.78
C PHE A 93 0.51 8.76 0.52
N LEU A 94 1.64 9.42 0.68
CA LEU A 94 1.84 10.46 1.68
C LEU A 94 1.67 11.83 1.01
N SER A 95 1.16 12.84 1.74
CA SER A 95 1.22 14.21 1.27
C SER A 95 2.66 14.73 1.25
N ASN A 96 2.91 15.85 0.58
CA ASN A 96 4.23 16.48 0.61
C ASN A 96 4.65 16.85 2.05
N ASP A 97 3.71 17.26 2.89
CA ASP A 97 3.97 17.56 4.29
C ASP A 97 4.26 16.30 5.11
N ASP A 98 3.52 15.21 4.87
CA ASP A 98 3.79 13.91 5.52
C ASP A 98 5.16 13.36 5.14
N TRP A 99 5.56 13.46 3.86
CA TRP A 99 6.91 13.10 3.40
C TRP A 99 8.00 13.90 4.12
N ARG A 100 7.83 15.21 4.27
CA ARG A 100 8.79 16.06 4.98
C ARG A 100 8.88 15.67 6.46
N LYS A 101 7.75 15.50 7.13
CA LYS A 101 7.69 15.08 8.54
C LYS A 101 8.33 13.70 8.74
N LEU A 102 8.07 12.76 7.83
CA LEU A 102 8.69 11.43 7.88
C LEU A 102 10.22 11.53 7.77
N HIS A 103 10.73 12.33 6.82
CA HIS A 103 12.18 12.55 6.70
C HIS A 103 12.79 13.10 8.00
N ASP A 104 12.18 14.17 8.55
CA ASP A 104 12.67 14.80 9.79
C ASP A 104 12.63 13.83 10.98
N PHE A 105 11.58 13.02 11.07
CA PHE A 105 11.44 11.98 12.09
C PHE A 105 12.55 10.92 11.98
N LEU A 106 12.86 10.43 10.78
CA LEU A 106 13.86 9.38 10.57
C LEU A 106 15.28 9.78 10.99
N LEU A 107 15.59 11.08 11.05
CA LEU A 107 16.89 11.57 11.52
C LEU A 107 17.15 11.25 13.00
N THR A 108 16.08 11.07 13.79
CA THR A 108 16.16 10.83 15.25
C THR A 108 15.48 9.53 15.68
N ALA A 109 14.95 8.76 14.74
CA ALA A 109 14.23 7.53 15.00
C ALA A 109 15.13 6.45 15.63
N ASP A 110 14.68 5.87 16.75
CA ASP A 110 15.46 4.95 17.60
C ASP A 110 14.93 3.50 17.60
N LYS A 111 13.73 3.24 17.11
CA LYS A 111 13.17 1.89 17.03
C LYS A 111 13.50 1.22 15.69
N PRO A 112 13.53 -0.11 15.65
CA PRO A 112 13.83 -0.84 14.42
C PRO A 112 12.69 -0.83 13.39
N ALA A 113 11.44 -0.57 13.82
CA ALA A 113 10.29 -0.54 12.94
C ALA A 113 9.21 0.44 13.40
N TYR A 114 8.48 1.00 12.43
CA TYR A 114 7.40 1.94 12.68
C TYR A 114 6.18 1.63 11.81
N ALA A 115 5.00 1.68 12.44
CA ALA A 115 3.70 1.59 11.79
C ALA A 115 3.10 2.99 11.55
N VAL A 116 2.18 3.10 10.61
CA VAL A 116 1.50 4.36 10.29
C VAL A 116 -0.02 4.19 10.35
N LYS A 117 -0.73 5.26 10.69
CA LYS A 117 -2.19 5.30 10.57
C LYS A 117 -2.61 5.48 9.11
N GLN A 118 -3.56 4.68 8.66
CA GLN A 118 -4.09 4.72 7.30
C GLN A 118 -5.46 5.41 7.23
N HIS A 119 -5.59 6.33 6.27
CA HIS A 119 -6.86 6.83 5.78
C HIS A 119 -7.26 6.02 4.56
N VAL A 120 -8.16 5.06 4.74
CA VAL A 120 -8.55 4.14 3.66
C VAL A 120 -9.66 4.76 2.83
N LEU A 121 -9.43 4.82 1.52
CA LEU A 121 -10.27 5.52 0.55
C LEU A 121 -11.15 4.55 -0.24
N TRP A 122 -12.42 4.95 -0.44
CA TRP A 122 -13.48 4.11 -1.01
C TRP A 122 -14.18 4.78 -2.18
N GLY A 123 -14.49 3.99 -3.22
CA GLY A 123 -15.28 4.43 -4.37
C GLY A 123 -14.82 5.76 -4.94
N LYS A 124 -15.74 6.69 -5.13
CA LYS A 124 -15.45 8.07 -5.59
C LYS A 124 -15.61 9.08 -4.45
N GLY A 125 -14.52 9.34 -3.72
CA GLY A 125 -14.45 10.43 -2.75
C GLY A 125 -14.99 10.11 -1.36
N TYR A 126 -14.86 8.87 -0.90
CA TYR A 126 -15.17 8.49 0.48
C TYR A 126 -13.92 7.99 1.20
N GLU A 127 -13.92 8.11 2.52
CA GLU A 127 -12.93 7.54 3.44
C GLU A 127 -13.60 6.85 4.61
N SER A 128 -12.90 5.90 5.25
CA SER A 128 -13.35 5.24 6.47
C SER A 128 -13.39 6.19 7.65
N ASP A 129 -14.42 6.08 8.50
CA ASP A 129 -14.57 6.84 9.74
C ASP A 129 -15.05 5.92 10.88
N PRO A 130 -14.26 5.70 11.92
CA PRO A 130 -12.88 6.20 12.09
C PRO A 130 -11.90 5.65 11.06
N PRO A 131 -10.66 6.19 10.95
CA PRO A 131 -9.57 5.52 10.24
C PRO A 131 -9.41 4.08 10.71
N GLU A 132 -8.99 3.19 9.83
CA GLU A 132 -8.81 1.78 10.20
C GLU A 132 -7.82 1.62 11.36
N ASP A 133 -8.17 0.76 12.34
CA ASP A 133 -7.30 0.44 13.47
C ASP A 133 -6.06 -0.38 13.05
N PHE A 134 -6.09 -0.99 11.86
CA PHE A 134 -4.92 -1.66 11.33
C PHE A 134 -3.83 -0.63 10.97
N VAL A 135 -2.69 -0.76 11.62
CA VAL A 135 -1.53 0.10 11.42
C VAL A 135 -0.41 -0.71 10.76
N PRO A 136 -0.24 -0.62 9.43
CA PRO A 136 0.80 -1.37 8.75
C PRO A 136 2.19 -0.85 9.11
N ILE A 137 3.14 -1.76 9.24
CA ILE A 137 4.56 -1.40 9.32
C ILE A 137 5.00 -0.90 7.95
N ILE A 138 5.50 0.33 7.89
CA ILE A 138 5.96 0.96 6.64
C ILE A 138 7.41 1.41 6.67
N VAL A 139 8.02 1.50 7.84
CA VAL A 139 9.42 1.91 8.02
C VAL A 139 10.14 0.84 8.83
N THR A 140 11.25 0.35 8.32
CA THR A 140 12.05 -0.67 9.00
C THR A 140 13.54 -0.43 8.85
N ARG A 141 14.34 -0.90 9.81
CA ARG A 141 15.75 -1.17 9.57
C ARG A 141 15.88 -2.37 8.63
N PRO A 142 16.90 -2.44 7.77
CA PRO A 142 17.07 -3.57 6.83
C PRO A 142 17.15 -4.96 7.48
N THR A 143 17.54 -5.01 8.75
CA THR A 143 17.66 -6.27 9.53
C THR A 143 16.33 -6.78 10.09
N VAL A 144 15.26 -6.03 9.92
CA VAL A 144 13.91 -6.42 10.36
C VAL A 144 13.30 -7.36 9.31
N GLU A 145 12.72 -8.46 9.75
CA GLU A 145 12.03 -9.42 8.88
C GLU A 145 10.52 -9.32 9.03
N PHE A 146 9.80 -9.33 7.92
CA PHE A 146 8.36 -9.52 7.89
C PHE A 146 8.03 -11.00 8.11
N THR A 147 7.07 -11.27 8.98
CA THR A 147 6.67 -12.64 9.39
C THR A 147 5.34 -13.07 8.80
N GLU A 148 4.38 -12.18 8.76
CA GLU A 148 3.05 -12.38 8.18
C GLU A 148 2.50 -11.05 7.71
N LYS A 149 2.07 -10.95 6.46
CA LYS A 149 1.56 -9.70 5.89
C LYS A 149 2.54 -8.55 6.16
N ARG A 150 2.16 -7.55 6.98
CA ARG A 150 3.01 -6.45 7.41
C ARG A 150 3.41 -6.50 8.89
N ASN A 151 3.30 -7.65 9.53
CA ASN A 151 3.86 -7.88 10.86
C ASN A 151 5.35 -8.18 10.77
N VAL A 152 6.09 -7.84 11.82
CA VAL A 152 7.54 -7.99 11.87
C VAL A 152 7.99 -8.73 13.14
N ASN A 153 9.16 -9.38 13.06
CA ASN A 153 9.80 -10.09 14.18
C ASN A 153 10.55 -9.15 15.14
N SER A 154 10.21 -7.88 15.19
CA SER A 154 10.94 -6.88 15.96
C SER A 154 10.01 -5.97 16.75
N ASN A 155 10.56 -5.25 17.74
CA ASN A 155 9.82 -4.21 18.43
C ASN A 155 9.50 -3.06 17.47
N TRP A 156 8.25 -2.62 17.50
CA TRP A 156 7.80 -1.49 16.70
C TRP A 156 6.95 -0.51 17.53
N THR A 157 6.76 0.67 17.00
CA THR A 157 5.84 1.68 17.52
C THR A 157 5.16 2.40 16.36
N THR A 158 4.16 3.22 16.64
CA THR A 158 3.53 4.07 15.64
C THR A 158 4.38 5.30 15.34
N LEU A 159 4.36 5.74 14.08
CA LEU A 159 4.79 7.09 13.72
C LEU A 159 3.95 8.13 14.44
N PRO A 160 4.42 9.38 14.58
CA PRO A 160 3.60 10.48 15.08
C PRO A 160 2.25 10.58 14.38
N ASP A 161 1.18 10.90 15.11
CA ASP A 161 -0.21 10.94 14.61
C ASP A 161 -0.44 11.96 13.48
N ASP A 162 0.46 12.88 13.31
CA ASP A 162 0.44 13.89 12.24
C ASP A 162 1.18 13.48 10.96
N ILE A 163 1.68 12.22 10.89
CA ILE A 163 2.17 11.57 9.68
C ILE A 163 1.13 10.53 9.26
N LYS A 164 0.60 10.64 8.04
CA LYS A 164 -0.52 9.85 7.55
C LYS A 164 -0.23 9.23 6.21
N ILE A 165 -0.84 8.07 5.95
CA ILE A 165 -0.92 7.45 4.63
C ILE A 165 -2.37 7.50 4.12
N TRP A 166 -2.53 7.85 2.85
CA TRP A 166 -3.79 7.85 2.12
C TRP A 166 -3.82 6.61 1.23
N HIS A 167 -4.59 5.59 1.64
CA HIS A 167 -4.61 4.29 0.99
C HIS A 167 -5.80 4.17 0.05
N PHE A 168 -5.57 4.18 -1.24
CA PHE A 168 -6.57 4.06 -2.30
C PHE A 168 -7.03 2.60 -2.54
N ALA A 169 -7.01 1.78 -1.48
CA ALA A 169 -7.32 0.34 -1.54
C ALA A 169 -8.63 0.06 -2.27
N TRP A 170 -9.68 0.79 -1.91
CA TRP A 170 -11.04 0.62 -2.43
C TRP A 170 -11.49 1.77 -3.33
N ALA A 171 -10.63 2.74 -3.62
CA ALA A 171 -10.88 3.82 -4.57
C ALA A 171 -10.67 3.36 -6.01
N ARG A 172 -11.42 2.35 -6.44
CA ARG A 172 -11.28 1.64 -7.71
C ARG A 172 -12.64 1.52 -8.41
N SER A 173 -12.64 1.24 -9.71
CA SER A 173 -13.86 0.89 -10.45
C SER A 173 -14.38 -0.49 -10.03
N ASP A 174 -15.61 -0.81 -10.42
CA ASP A 174 -16.21 -2.12 -10.10
C ASP A 174 -15.36 -3.27 -10.67
N GLU A 175 -14.89 -3.14 -11.90
CA GLU A 175 -14.03 -4.15 -12.52
C GLU A 175 -12.67 -4.28 -11.81
N GLU A 176 -12.04 -3.15 -11.45
CA GLU A 176 -10.77 -3.15 -10.71
C GLU A 176 -10.91 -3.77 -9.32
N ILE A 177 -12.05 -3.53 -8.65
CA ILE A 177 -12.33 -4.17 -7.35
C ILE A 177 -12.48 -5.67 -7.50
N TRP A 178 -13.26 -6.14 -8.50
CA TRP A 178 -13.41 -7.57 -8.74
C TRP A 178 -12.05 -8.24 -8.98
N LYS A 179 -11.22 -7.66 -9.83
CA LYS A 179 -9.86 -8.14 -10.08
C LYS A 179 -9.02 -8.16 -8.80
N LYS A 180 -9.04 -7.08 -8.01
CA LYS A 180 -8.27 -6.98 -6.77
C LYS A 180 -8.67 -8.07 -5.78
N ILE A 181 -9.95 -8.17 -5.43
CA ILE A 181 -10.41 -9.10 -4.38
C ILE A 181 -10.24 -10.57 -4.76
N SER A 182 -10.16 -10.87 -6.04
CA SER A 182 -9.95 -12.24 -6.54
C SER A 182 -8.48 -12.69 -6.52
N HIS A 183 -7.51 -11.76 -6.30
CA HIS A 183 -6.08 -12.05 -6.48
C HIS A 183 -5.19 -11.61 -5.31
N TYR A 184 -5.74 -10.90 -4.31
CA TYR A 184 -4.96 -10.40 -3.19
C TYR A 184 -4.85 -11.42 -2.04
N SER A 185 -4.02 -11.15 -1.04
CA SER A 185 -3.70 -12.07 0.05
C SER A 185 -4.89 -12.48 0.93
N HIS A 186 -5.99 -11.74 0.89
CA HIS A 186 -7.24 -12.02 1.63
C HIS A 186 -8.34 -12.68 0.80
N ALA A 187 -8.05 -13.10 -0.43
CA ALA A 187 -9.05 -13.71 -1.32
C ALA A 187 -9.73 -14.96 -0.74
N VAL A 188 -9.09 -15.62 0.24
CA VAL A 188 -9.62 -16.83 0.90
C VAL A 188 -10.31 -16.56 2.23
N ASP A 189 -10.31 -15.31 2.71
CA ASP A 189 -10.77 -14.97 4.06
C ASP A 189 -12.29 -14.69 4.13
N PHE A 190 -12.98 -14.54 2.98
CA PHE A 190 -14.41 -14.23 2.91
C PHE A 190 -15.06 -14.71 1.59
N ASP A 191 -16.39 -14.71 1.54
CA ASP A 191 -17.13 -14.96 0.29
C ASP A 191 -17.05 -13.72 -0.62
N ILE A 192 -16.12 -13.79 -1.58
CA ILE A 192 -15.83 -12.69 -2.54
C ILE A 192 -17.10 -12.30 -3.31
N LYS A 193 -17.88 -13.28 -3.78
CA LYS A 193 -19.06 -13.02 -4.62
C LYS A 193 -20.15 -12.35 -3.81
N ASP A 194 -20.46 -12.89 -2.63
CA ASP A 194 -21.49 -12.33 -1.74
C ASP A 194 -21.13 -10.89 -1.35
N TRP A 195 -19.90 -10.66 -0.91
CA TRP A 195 -19.45 -9.31 -0.55
C TRP A 195 -19.53 -8.34 -1.74
N TYR A 196 -19.05 -8.78 -2.92
CA TYR A 196 -19.06 -7.93 -4.11
C TYR A 196 -20.47 -7.52 -4.54
N GLU A 197 -21.42 -8.47 -4.57
CA GLU A 197 -22.81 -8.22 -4.97
C GLU A 197 -23.58 -7.43 -3.90
N ASN A 198 -23.48 -7.83 -2.62
CA ASN A 198 -24.33 -7.36 -1.54
C ASN A 198 -23.74 -6.20 -0.72
N VAL A 199 -22.46 -5.87 -0.87
CA VAL A 199 -21.81 -4.73 -0.20
C VAL A 199 -21.31 -3.75 -1.24
N TRP A 200 -20.41 -4.17 -2.13
CA TRP A 200 -19.78 -3.27 -3.09
C TRP A 200 -20.76 -2.73 -4.14
N LEU A 201 -21.38 -3.58 -4.94
CA LEU A 201 -22.35 -3.15 -5.98
C LEU A 201 -23.61 -2.52 -5.38
N ALA A 202 -24.00 -2.94 -4.19
CA ALA A 202 -25.11 -2.34 -3.45
C ALA A 202 -24.78 -0.93 -2.90
N ARG A 203 -23.51 -0.46 -3.06
CA ARG A 203 -23.05 0.87 -2.60
C ARG A 203 -23.30 1.12 -1.12
N LYS A 204 -23.14 0.10 -0.28
CA LYS A 204 -23.24 0.27 1.16
C LYS A 204 -22.19 1.27 1.66
N THR A 205 -22.53 2.01 2.70
CA THR A 205 -21.66 2.99 3.35
C THR A 205 -21.42 2.69 4.83
N GLU A 206 -21.94 1.56 5.29
CA GLU A 206 -21.81 1.08 6.67
C GLU A 206 -21.38 -0.39 6.68
N ASN A 207 -20.52 -0.73 7.62
CA ASN A 207 -20.02 -2.10 7.82
C ASN A 207 -19.49 -2.74 6.53
N VAL A 208 -18.65 -2.02 5.81
CA VAL A 208 -18.27 -2.36 4.43
C VAL A 208 -17.02 -3.22 4.30
N HIS A 209 -16.19 -3.34 5.36
CA HIS A 209 -14.97 -4.13 5.28
C HIS A 209 -15.27 -5.62 5.04
N PRO A 210 -14.57 -6.30 4.10
CA PRO A 210 -14.95 -7.67 3.70
C PRO A 210 -14.74 -8.73 4.80
N THR A 211 -13.71 -8.58 5.64
CA THR A 211 -13.36 -9.56 6.68
C THR A 211 -13.73 -9.10 8.10
N THR A 212 -13.72 -7.80 8.34
CA THR A 212 -14.00 -7.17 9.63
C THR A 212 -14.94 -5.98 9.44
N PRO A 213 -16.25 -6.22 9.16
CA PRO A 213 -17.21 -5.14 8.86
C PRO A 213 -17.23 -4.03 9.91
N GLU A 214 -17.04 -4.37 11.18
CA GLU A 214 -16.97 -3.43 12.32
C GLU A 214 -15.75 -2.52 12.28
N ALA A 215 -14.69 -2.88 11.57
CA ALA A 215 -13.49 -2.05 11.43
C ALA A 215 -13.75 -0.78 10.59
N ILE A 216 -14.74 -0.84 9.70
CA ILE A 216 -15.19 0.32 8.92
C ILE A 216 -16.70 0.48 9.13
N PRO A 217 -17.11 1.04 10.27
CA PRO A 217 -18.52 1.18 10.63
C PRO A 217 -19.28 2.12 9.68
N ARG A 218 -18.60 3.11 9.12
CA ARG A 218 -19.20 4.02 8.13
C ARG A 218 -18.17 4.65 7.20
N LEU A 219 -18.67 5.16 6.07
CA LEU A 219 -17.90 5.98 5.13
C LEU A 219 -18.36 7.44 5.20
N ILE A 220 -17.41 8.37 5.20
CA ILE A 220 -17.66 9.81 5.11
C ILE A 220 -17.02 10.37 3.83
N LYS A 221 -17.33 11.61 3.48
CA LYS A 221 -16.67 12.28 2.35
C LYS A 221 -15.20 12.54 2.65
N ALA A 222 -14.35 12.01 1.80
CA ALA A 222 -12.90 12.20 1.89
C ALA A 222 -12.52 13.68 1.63
N LYS A 223 -11.46 14.12 2.31
CA LYS A 223 -10.81 15.41 2.09
C LYS A 223 -9.32 15.19 1.89
N LEU A 224 -8.93 15.01 0.64
CA LEU A 224 -7.52 14.81 0.31
C LEU A 224 -6.72 16.12 0.40
N PRO A 225 -5.41 16.05 0.71
CA PRO A 225 -4.47 17.13 0.44
C PRO A 225 -4.53 17.57 -1.03
N PRO A 226 -4.40 18.89 -1.34
CA PRO A 226 -4.56 19.39 -2.70
C PRO A 226 -3.64 18.72 -3.74
N GLU A 227 -2.40 18.39 -3.36
CA GLU A 227 -1.45 17.71 -4.23
C GLU A 227 -1.86 16.26 -4.54
N LEU A 228 -2.49 15.54 -3.60
CA LEU A 228 -3.03 14.20 -3.85
C LEU A 228 -4.30 14.26 -4.71
N GLU A 229 -5.15 15.27 -4.50
CA GLU A 229 -6.31 15.52 -5.35
C GLU A 229 -5.89 15.77 -6.80
N ALA A 230 -4.81 16.57 -7.01
CA ALA A 230 -4.26 16.85 -8.33
C ALA A 230 -3.73 15.62 -9.07
N LEU A 231 -3.41 14.53 -8.37
CA LEU A 231 -2.98 13.28 -9.00
C LEU A 231 -4.13 12.55 -9.73
N ASN A 232 -5.39 12.94 -9.50
CA ASN A 232 -6.56 12.29 -10.10
C ASN A 232 -6.55 10.76 -9.93
N LEU A 233 -6.46 10.32 -8.66
CA LEU A 233 -6.36 8.91 -8.30
C LEU A 233 -7.73 8.22 -8.17
N TRP A 234 -8.83 8.97 -8.16
CA TRP A 234 -10.18 8.42 -8.12
C TRP A 234 -10.54 7.66 -9.41
N PRO A 235 -11.38 6.62 -9.32
CA PRO A 235 -11.86 5.93 -10.51
C PRO A 235 -12.71 6.87 -11.39
N LYS A 236 -12.62 6.68 -12.70
CA LYS A 236 -13.40 7.47 -13.68
C LYS A 236 -14.89 7.10 -13.69
#